data_0a5adaf1a2327083a466fad641767dd7
#
_entry.id   0a5adaf1a2327083a466fad641767dd7
#
_cell.length_a   1.000
_cell.length_b   1.000
_cell.length_c   1.000
_cell.angle_alpha   90.00
_cell.angle_beta   90.00
_cell.angle_gamma   90.00
#
_symmetry.space_group_name_H-M   'P 1'
#
loop_
_entity.id
_entity.type
_entity.pdbx_description
1 polymer ?
#
loop_
_entity_poly.entity_id
_entity_poly.type
_entity_poly.pdbx_seq_one_letter_code
_entity_poly.pdbx_strand_id
1 'polypeptide(L)'
;MARAAIERYASECDEYGNRLLREVIPSTMGEPLLYSKFNELLQVCEAKSLKLNLTTNGSFPGPWGSDSGMERLLGSCSDIKISTLSYETGGLPYSLWSENVERLMQCRNRAENVTGNGLSKVSLQVTLHGQNAANEMATVEWAKGIVRFAENLGIDRIKWNRVVFLEKNSPSLRERFGVDNRLFEMLRQEMQSGALRSSKVKYGGSLFFEQDAGLCSVGGKCDACPFENEVWVWPDGHEDHCPNPERRWGNSL
;
A
#
# COMPACT_ATOMS: atom_id res chain seq x y z
N MET A 1 9.13 -21.33 -3.31
CA MET A 1 9.60 -20.55 -2.15
C MET A 1 8.45 -19.87 -1.44
N ALA A 2 7.78 -18.84 -1.97
CA ALA A 2 6.66 -18.15 -1.28
C ALA A 2 5.57 -19.11 -0.79
N ARG A 3 5.16 -20.09 -1.59
CA ARG A 3 4.21 -21.14 -1.19
C ARG A 3 4.66 -21.88 0.08
N ALA A 4 5.91 -22.36 0.12
CA ALA A 4 6.42 -23.13 1.25
C ALA A 4 6.46 -22.29 2.54
N ALA A 5 6.82 -21.01 2.43
CA ALA A 5 6.79 -20.10 3.57
C ALA A 5 5.35 -19.89 4.09
N ILE A 6 4.39 -19.64 3.20
CA ILE A 6 2.98 -19.49 3.58
C ILE A 6 2.46 -20.77 4.24
N GLU A 7 2.74 -21.95 3.66
CA GLU A 7 2.30 -23.24 4.21
C GLU A 7 2.88 -23.48 5.62
N ARG A 8 4.16 -23.13 5.83
CA ARG A 8 4.81 -23.23 7.15
C ARG A 8 4.16 -22.30 8.17
N TYR A 9 4.12 -21.01 7.92
CA TYR A 9 3.56 -20.04 8.86
C TYR A 9 2.06 -20.20 9.07
N ALA A 10 1.31 -20.70 8.09
CA ALA A 10 -0.12 -21.00 8.23
C ALA A 10 -0.40 -22.19 9.16
N SER A 11 0.61 -23.01 9.46
CA SER A 11 0.50 -24.12 10.41
C SER A 11 0.88 -23.74 11.85
N GLU A 12 1.46 -22.57 12.05
CA GLU A 12 1.87 -22.09 13.37
C GLU A 12 0.68 -21.49 14.12
N CYS A 13 0.56 -21.90 15.41
CA CYS A 13 -0.49 -21.43 16.29
C CYS A 13 0.10 -20.95 17.62
N ASP A 14 -0.62 -20.05 18.29
CA ASP A 14 -0.34 -19.67 19.67
C ASP A 14 -0.69 -20.79 20.67
N GLU A 15 -0.45 -20.54 21.94
CA GLU A 15 -0.77 -21.49 23.04
C GLU A 15 -2.27 -21.82 23.17
N TYR A 16 -3.14 -21.00 22.56
CA TYR A 16 -4.59 -21.19 22.54
C TYR A 16 -5.09 -21.85 21.25
N GLY A 17 -4.18 -22.23 20.32
CA GLY A 17 -4.52 -22.83 19.05
C GLY A 17 -4.97 -21.83 17.96
N ASN A 18 -4.83 -20.54 18.18
CA ASN A 18 -5.13 -19.53 17.15
C ASN A 18 -3.97 -19.44 16.18
N ARG A 19 -4.27 -19.42 14.90
CA ARG A 19 -3.25 -19.25 13.84
C ARG A 19 -2.51 -17.92 14.00
N LEU A 20 -1.19 -17.96 13.96
CA LEU A 20 -0.33 -16.78 14.03
C LEU A 20 -0.37 -15.98 12.74
N LEU A 21 -0.27 -16.62 11.58
CA LEU A 21 -0.34 -15.94 10.29
C LEU A 21 -1.76 -15.42 10.02
N ARG A 22 -1.90 -14.11 9.96
CA ARG A 22 -3.18 -13.41 9.76
C ARG A 22 -3.36 -12.97 8.32
N GLU A 23 -2.30 -12.52 7.67
CA GLU A 23 -2.34 -11.82 6.40
C GLU A 23 -1.03 -12.03 5.63
N VAL A 24 -1.11 -12.03 4.31
CA VAL A 24 0.05 -12.12 3.44
C VAL A 24 0.17 -10.84 2.62
N ILE A 25 1.35 -10.21 2.66
CA ILE A 25 1.67 -9.02 1.87
C ILE A 25 2.59 -9.46 0.72
N PRO A 26 2.09 -9.54 -0.52
CA PRO A 26 2.79 -10.22 -1.60
C PRO A 26 3.99 -9.48 -2.19
N SER A 27 4.20 -8.22 -1.83
CA SER A 27 5.36 -7.46 -2.33
C SER A 27 5.63 -6.22 -1.50
N THR A 28 6.89 -5.83 -1.47
CA THR A 28 7.34 -4.53 -0.96
C THR A 28 7.89 -3.63 -2.05
N MET A 29 8.26 -4.20 -3.22
CA MET A 29 8.82 -3.49 -4.37
C MET A 29 8.32 -4.13 -5.66
N GLY A 30 8.04 -3.30 -6.67
CA GLY A 30 7.49 -3.73 -7.95
C GLY A 30 5.97 -3.92 -7.95
N GLU A 31 5.45 -4.50 -9.02
CA GLU A 31 4.02 -4.78 -9.21
C GLU A 31 3.74 -6.26 -8.97
N PRO A 32 3.04 -6.63 -7.88
CA PRO A 32 2.77 -8.03 -7.54
C PRO A 32 1.99 -8.78 -8.62
N LEU A 33 1.07 -8.09 -9.30
CA LEU A 33 0.21 -8.71 -10.32
C LEU A 33 0.97 -9.09 -11.59
N LEU A 34 2.22 -8.63 -11.76
CA LEU A 34 3.14 -9.09 -12.82
C LEU A 34 3.90 -10.36 -12.44
N TYR A 35 3.86 -10.78 -11.18
CA TYR A 35 4.53 -12.01 -10.77
C TYR A 35 3.88 -13.22 -11.44
N SER A 36 4.64 -13.96 -12.21
CA SER A 36 4.14 -15.08 -13.03
C SER A 36 3.42 -16.17 -12.21
N LYS A 37 3.75 -16.29 -10.92
CA LYS A 37 3.14 -17.25 -10.00
C LYS A 37 2.17 -16.60 -9.01
N PHE A 38 1.69 -15.38 -9.28
CA PHE A 38 0.75 -14.71 -8.39
C PHE A 38 -0.55 -15.50 -8.22
N ASN A 39 -1.02 -16.15 -9.28
CA ASN A 39 -2.19 -17.02 -9.22
C ASN A 39 -1.99 -18.23 -8.29
N GLU A 40 -0.81 -18.86 -8.31
CA GLU A 40 -0.48 -19.96 -7.39
C GLU A 40 -0.43 -19.46 -5.93
N LEU A 41 0.15 -18.30 -5.70
CA LEU A 41 0.19 -17.66 -4.37
C LEU A 41 -1.22 -17.39 -3.86
N LEU A 42 -2.08 -16.84 -4.71
CA LEU A 42 -3.48 -16.56 -4.36
C LEU A 42 -4.23 -17.85 -4.01
N GLN A 43 -4.08 -18.90 -4.80
CA GLN A 43 -4.69 -20.21 -4.54
C GLN A 43 -4.26 -20.80 -3.18
N VAL A 44 -2.99 -20.66 -2.82
CA VAL A 44 -2.50 -21.14 -1.50
C VAL A 44 -3.13 -20.35 -0.37
N CYS A 45 -3.24 -19.03 -0.51
CA CYS A 45 -3.90 -18.19 0.49
C CYS A 45 -5.39 -18.54 0.62
N GLU A 46 -6.10 -18.69 -0.49
CA GLU A 46 -7.50 -19.12 -0.53
C GLU A 46 -7.70 -20.47 0.17
N ALA A 47 -6.89 -21.47 -0.16
CA ALA A 47 -6.94 -22.81 0.45
C ALA A 47 -6.67 -22.80 1.97
N LYS A 48 -5.94 -21.82 2.45
CA LYS A 48 -5.63 -21.63 3.88
C LYS A 48 -6.55 -20.61 4.56
N SER A 49 -7.56 -20.09 3.87
CA SER A 49 -8.43 -19.01 4.38
C SER A 49 -7.63 -17.79 4.87
N LEU A 50 -6.56 -17.47 4.18
CA LEU A 50 -5.73 -16.29 4.42
C LEU A 50 -6.14 -15.19 3.45
N LYS A 51 -6.08 -13.95 3.91
CA LYS A 51 -6.29 -12.77 3.07
C LYS A 51 -4.97 -12.16 2.63
N LEU A 52 -4.97 -11.58 1.43
CA LEU A 52 -3.86 -10.77 0.94
C LEU A 52 -4.08 -9.31 1.32
N ASN A 53 -2.98 -8.63 1.63
CA ASN A 53 -2.94 -7.18 1.72
C ASN A 53 -2.13 -6.68 0.53
N LEU A 54 -2.85 -6.40 -0.56
CA LEU A 54 -2.27 -6.12 -1.86
C LEU A 54 -1.96 -4.64 -2.03
N THR A 55 -0.74 -4.31 -2.47
CA THR A 55 -0.42 -2.99 -2.99
C THR A 55 -0.10 -3.13 -4.48
N THR A 56 -0.82 -2.39 -5.33
CA THR A 56 -0.69 -2.43 -6.79
C THR A 56 -0.50 -1.02 -7.35
N ASN A 57 0.14 -0.93 -8.50
CA ASN A 57 0.27 0.32 -9.24
C ASN A 57 -1.01 0.74 -9.99
N GLY A 58 -2.07 -0.06 -9.95
CA GLY A 58 -3.35 0.21 -10.61
C GLY A 58 -3.39 -0.17 -12.10
N SER A 59 -2.38 -0.85 -12.64
CA SER A 59 -2.39 -1.29 -14.04
C SER A 59 -3.26 -2.51 -14.30
N PHE A 60 -3.46 -3.37 -13.29
CA PHE A 60 -4.20 -4.64 -13.36
C PHE A 60 -3.88 -5.45 -14.62
N PRO A 61 -2.63 -5.93 -14.78
CA PRO A 61 -2.16 -6.56 -16.01
C PRO A 61 -2.83 -7.92 -16.27
N GLY A 62 -2.98 -8.26 -17.54
CA GLY A 62 -3.45 -9.57 -17.99
C GLY A 62 -4.83 -9.95 -17.44
N PRO A 63 -5.00 -11.13 -16.83
CA PRO A 63 -6.31 -11.58 -16.35
C PRO A 63 -6.87 -10.72 -15.22
N TRP A 64 -6.03 -10.00 -14.47
CA TRP A 64 -6.42 -9.17 -13.34
C TRP A 64 -7.18 -7.91 -13.76
N GLY A 65 -7.07 -7.48 -15.02
CA GLY A 65 -7.84 -6.39 -15.60
C GLY A 65 -9.24 -6.78 -16.06
N SER A 66 -9.62 -8.06 -16.02
CA SER A 66 -11.00 -8.51 -16.30
C SER A 66 -11.88 -8.33 -15.06
N ASP A 67 -13.20 -8.25 -15.25
CA ASP A 67 -14.16 -8.18 -14.15
C ASP A 67 -14.02 -9.37 -13.20
N SER A 68 -13.90 -10.59 -13.74
CA SER A 68 -13.68 -11.81 -12.93
C SER A 68 -12.37 -11.80 -12.16
N GLY A 69 -11.29 -11.24 -12.74
CA GLY A 69 -10.02 -11.07 -12.06
C GLY A 69 -10.11 -10.06 -10.91
N MET A 70 -10.76 -8.93 -11.13
CA MET A 70 -11.01 -7.92 -10.10
C MET A 70 -11.90 -8.44 -8.99
N GLU A 71 -12.99 -9.13 -9.32
CA GLU A 71 -13.90 -9.76 -8.34
C GLU A 71 -13.17 -10.81 -7.49
N ARG A 72 -12.29 -11.59 -8.09
CA ARG A 72 -11.46 -12.56 -7.36
C ARG A 72 -10.49 -11.86 -6.40
N LEU A 73 -9.82 -10.78 -6.83
CA LEU A 73 -8.96 -9.98 -5.93
C LEU A 73 -9.77 -9.40 -4.77
N LEU A 74 -10.96 -8.85 -5.04
CA LEU A 74 -11.87 -8.34 -4.02
C LEU A 74 -12.31 -9.41 -3.02
N GLY A 75 -12.52 -10.63 -3.46
CA GLY A 75 -12.85 -11.76 -2.59
C GLY A 75 -11.68 -12.28 -1.76
N SER A 76 -10.46 -12.16 -2.27
CA SER A 76 -9.25 -12.78 -1.68
C SER A 76 -8.37 -11.82 -0.88
N CYS A 77 -8.56 -10.51 -1.02
CA CYS A 77 -7.80 -9.51 -0.27
C CYS A 77 -8.55 -9.02 0.98
N SER A 78 -7.82 -8.54 1.97
CA SER A 78 -8.32 -7.73 3.09
C SER A 78 -8.35 -6.25 2.73
N ASP A 79 -7.34 -5.80 1.98
CA ASP A 79 -7.16 -4.42 1.51
C ASP A 79 -6.47 -4.43 0.15
N ILE A 80 -7.01 -3.73 -0.83
CA ILE A 80 -6.37 -3.45 -2.11
C ILE A 80 -5.94 -1.99 -2.09
N LYS A 81 -4.65 -1.76 -1.98
CA LYS A 81 -4.04 -0.43 -1.94
C LYS A 81 -3.56 -0.07 -3.34
N ILE A 82 -4.11 0.97 -3.92
CA ILE A 82 -3.76 1.42 -5.25
C ILE A 82 -2.85 2.63 -5.14
N SER A 83 -1.63 2.49 -5.65
CA SER A 83 -0.64 3.56 -5.61
C SER A 83 -0.94 4.64 -6.65
N THR A 84 -0.86 5.91 -6.26
CA THR A 84 -0.93 7.05 -7.18
C THR A 84 0.40 7.30 -7.88
N LEU A 85 1.51 6.84 -7.30
CA LEU A 85 2.87 7.10 -7.79
C LEU A 85 3.08 6.67 -9.26
N SER A 86 2.39 5.62 -9.70
CA SER A 86 2.53 5.08 -11.06
C SER A 86 2.17 6.09 -12.14
N TYR A 87 1.09 6.85 -11.98
CA TYR A 87 0.71 7.87 -12.96
C TYR A 87 1.46 9.19 -12.74
N GLU A 88 1.80 9.53 -11.51
CA GLU A 88 2.51 10.75 -11.15
C GLU A 88 3.94 10.76 -11.70
N THR A 89 4.57 9.59 -11.80
CA THR A 89 5.93 9.43 -12.34
C THR A 89 5.97 9.04 -13.82
N GLY A 90 4.82 9.00 -14.49
CA GLY A 90 4.70 8.70 -15.92
C GLY A 90 4.78 7.21 -16.28
N GLY A 91 4.70 6.30 -15.30
CA GLY A 91 4.70 4.85 -15.52
C GLY A 91 3.37 4.31 -16.04
N LEU A 92 2.26 5.03 -15.79
CA LEU A 92 0.91 4.69 -16.24
C LEU A 92 0.16 5.99 -16.58
N PRO A 93 -0.55 6.10 -17.71
CA PRO A 93 -1.40 7.26 -17.98
C PRO A 93 -2.50 7.41 -16.90
N TYR A 94 -2.77 8.64 -16.46
CA TYR A 94 -3.81 8.91 -15.46
C TYR A 94 -5.19 8.40 -15.90
N SER A 95 -5.56 8.57 -17.16
CA SER A 95 -6.83 8.10 -17.70
C SER A 95 -6.98 6.59 -17.54
N LEU A 96 -5.95 5.83 -17.87
CA LEU A 96 -5.98 4.38 -17.72
C LEU A 96 -6.00 3.96 -16.23
N TRP A 97 -5.24 4.67 -15.39
CA TRP A 97 -5.24 4.43 -13.95
C TRP A 97 -6.63 4.69 -13.34
N SER A 98 -7.24 5.83 -13.65
CA SER A 98 -8.57 6.17 -13.13
C SER A 98 -9.66 5.22 -13.62
N GLU A 99 -9.66 4.86 -14.91
CA GLU A 99 -10.59 3.86 -15.48
C GLU A 99 -10.48 2.51 -14.77
N ASN A 100 -9.26 2.05 -14.51
CA ASN A 100 -9.03 0.79 -13.80
C ASN A 100 -9.54 0.84 -12.35
N VAL A 101 -9.33 1.96 -11.65
CA VAL A 101 -9.84 2.14 -10.28
C VAL A 101 -11.37 2.19 -10.28
N GLU A 102 -11.97 2.94 -11.19
CA GLU A 102 -13.42 3.01 -11.35
C GLU A 102 -14.02 1.63 -11.61
N ARG A 103 -13.40 0.86 -12.50
CA ARG A 103 -13.84 -0.50 -12.82
C ARG A 103 -13.76 -1.43 -11.61
N LEU A 104 -12.67 -1.36 -10.84
CA LEU A 104 -12.54 -2.13 -9.60
C LEU A 104 -13.66 -1.81 -8.63
N MET A 105 -13.98 -0.52 -8.45
CA MET A 105 -15.07 -0.08 -7.56
C MET A 105 -16.44 -0.51 -8.08
N GLN A 106 -16.68 -0.50 -9.39
CA GLN A 106 -17.88 -1.04 -9.99
C GLN A 106 -18.03 -2.54 -9.73
N CYS A 107 -16.95 -3.32 -9.89
CA CYS A 107 -16.94 -4.75 -9.54
C CYS A 107 -17.28 -4.95 -8.05
N ARG A 108 -16.66 -4.17 -7.15
CA ARG A 108 -16.96 -4.23 -5.72
C ARG A 108 -18.44 -3.97 -5.42
N ASN A 109 -18.97 -2.89 -5.94
CA ASN A 109 -20.36 -2.50 -5.69
C ASN A 109 -21.36 -3.56 -6.20
N ARG A 110 -21.07 -4.17 -7.37
CA ARG A 110 -21.89 -5.28 -7.89
C ARG A 110 -21.86 -6.49 -6.96
N ALA A 111 -20.68 -6.87 -6.51
CA ALA A 111 -20.50 -8.04 -5.65
C ALA A 111 -21.10 -7.84 -4.25
N GLU A 112 -20.98 -6.65 -3.66
CA GLU A 112 -21.59 -6.31 -2.36
C GLU A 112 -23.14 -6.42 -2.43
N ASN A 113 -23.74 -5.96 -3.51
CA ASN A 113 -25.19 -6.07 -3.73
C ASN A 113 -25.68 -7.53 -3.80
N VAL A 114 -24.81 -8.46 -4.21
CA VAL A 114 -25.16 -9.88 -4.35
C VAL A 114 -24.87 -10.66 -3.07
N THR A 115 -23.77 -10.41 -2.41
CA THR A 115 -23.28 -11.23 -1.29
C THR A 115 -23.68 -10.71 0.07
N GLY A 116 -23.96 -9.42 0.21
CA GLY A 116 -24.24 -8.76 1.49
C GLY A 116 -23.08 -8.78 2.48
N ASN A 117 -21.95 -9.36 2.13
CA ASN A 117 -20.77 -9.49 2.97
C ASN A 117 -19.70 -8.50 2.57
N GLY A 118 -19.00 -7.94 3.56
CA GLY A 118 -17.90 -7.02 3.35
C GLY A 118 -16.79 -7.63 2.50
N LEU A 119 -16.62 -7.08 1.31
CA LEU A 119 -15.51 -7.36 0.44
C LEU A 119 -14.23 -6.66 0.92
N SER A 120 -13.16 -6.83 0.17
CA SER A 120 -11.91 -6.10 0.40
C SER A 120 -12.13 -4.61 0.57
N LYS A 121 -11.42 -4.02 1.51
CA LYS A 121 -11.24 -2.56 1.51
C LYS A 121 -10.47 -2.17 0.26
N VAL A 122 -10.81 -1.01 -0.30
CA VAL A 122 -10.04 -0.37 -1.36
C VAL A 122 -9.48 0.93 -0.84
N SER A 123 -8.16 1.09 -0.93
CA SER A 123 -7.44 2.24 -0.40
C SER A 123 -6.60 2.90 -1.49
N LEU A 124 -6.52 4.23 -1.51
CA LEU A 124 -5.49 4.93 -2.26
C LEU A 124 -4.23 5.05 -1.41
N GLN A 125 -3.09 4.71 -1.97
CA GLN A 125 -1.78 4.93 -1.37
C GLN A 125 -1.10 6.08 -2.10
N VAL A 126 -1.19 7.26 -1.51
CA VAL A 126 -0.67 8.51 -2.04
C VAL A 126 0.73 8.73 -1.50
N THR A 127 1.70 8.87 -2.40
CA THR A 127 3.08 9.20 -2.02
C THR A 127 3.34 10.66 -2.31
N LEU A 128 3.63 11.43 -1.28
CA LEU A 128 3.98 12.83 -1.40
C LEU A 128 5.45 12.95 -1.82
N HIS A 129 5.68 13.59 -2.96
CA HIS A 129 7.00 13.85 -3.52
C HIS A 129 7.01 15.18 -4.28
N GLY A 130 8.21 15.71 -4.57
CA GLY A 130 8.38 17.03 -5.16
C GLY A 130 7.80 17.26 -6.55
N GLN A 131 7.28 16.20 -7.19
CA GLN A 131 6.67 16.27 -8.52
C GLN A 131 5.14 16.08 -8.50
N ASN A 132 4.49 16.02 -7.33
CA ASN A 132 3.03 15.92 -7.28
C ASN A 132 2.34 17.14 -7.92
N ALA A 133 2.96 18.32 -7.82
CA ALA A 133 2.47 19.53 -8.46
C ALA A 133 3.58 20.58 -8.64
N ALA A 134 3.30 21.58 -9.46
CA ALA A 134 4.28 22.62 -9.82
C ALA A 134 4.65 23.57 -8.67
N ASN A 135 3.80 23.70 -7.65
CA ASN A 135 4.01 24.57 -6.49
C ASN A 135 3.10 24.17 -5.31
N GLU A 136 3.28 24.80 -4.17
CA GLU A 136 2.54 24.52 -2.92
C GLU A 136 1.01 24.58 -3.11
N MET A 137 0.49 25.63 -3.74
CA MET A 137 -0.97 25.76 -3.95
C MET A 137 -1.51 24.69 -4.90
N ALA A 138 -0.76 24.41 -5.99
CA ALA A 138 -1.13 23.33 -6.93
C ALA A 138 -1.12 21.96 -6.23
N THR A 139 -0.22 21.73 -5.27
CA THR A 139 -0.18 20.49 -4.48
C THR A 139 -1.40 20.35 -3.58
N VAL A 140 -1.88 21.42 -2.95
CA VAL A 140 -3.12 21.40 -2.15
C VAL A 140 -4.33 21.09 -3.02
N GLU A 141 -4.44 21.73 -4.19
CA GLU A 141 -5.55 21.46 -5.11
C GLU A 141 -5.49 20.03 -5.70
N TRP A 142 -4.30 19.54 -6.00
CA TRP A 142 -4.11 18.13 -6.37
C TRP A 142 -4.57 17.20 -5.24
N ALA A 143 -4.18 17.45 -4.00
CA ALA A 143 -4.60 16.66 -2.84
C ALA A 143 -6.12 16.69 -2.64
N LYS A 144 -6.76 17.86 -2.81
CA LYS A 144 -8.24 17.97 -2.83
C LYS A 144 -8.86 17.16 -3.97
N GLY A 145 -8.21 17.12 -5.13
CA GLY A 145 -8.62 16.29 -6.26
C GLY A 145 -8.65 14.79 -5.90
N ILE A 146 -7.62 14.30 -5.21
CA ILE A 146 -7.55 12.91 -4.73
C ILE A 146 -8.68 12.62 -3.73
N VAL A 147 -8.96 13.53 -2.80
CA VAL A 147 -10.07 13.35 -1.84
C VAL A 147 -11.40 13.28 -2.57
N ARG A 148 -11.68 14.21 -3.49
CA ARG A 148 -12.92 14.20 -4.31
C ARG A 148 -13.05 12.91 -5.13
N PHE A 149 -11.97 12.46 -5.75
CA PHE A 149 -11.96 11.20 -6.51
C PHE A 149 -12.32 10.01 -5.61
N ALA A 150 -11.71 9.93 -4.44
CA ALA A 150 -11.98 8.86 -3.48
C ALA A 150 -13.43 8.88 -2.98
N GLU A 151 -13.98 10.07 -2.67
CA GLU A 151 -15.38 10.22 -2.25
C GLU A 151 -16.37 9.79 -3.32
N ASN A 152 -16.16 10.25 -4.55
CA ASN A 152 -17.05 9.97 -5.67
C ASN A 152 -17.15 8.48 -6.00
N LEU A 153 -16.05 7.74 -5.79
CA LEU A 153 -16.00 6.29 -6.04
C LEU A 153 -16.35 5.44 -4.82
N GLY A 154 -16.47 6.03 -3.62
CA GLY A 154 -16.70 5.28 -2.39
C GLY A 154 -15.48 4.49 -1.94
N ILE A 155 -14.27 5.01 -2.16
CA ILE A 155 -13.02 4.43 -1.66
C ILE A 155 -12.97 4.54 -0.14
N ASP A 156 -12.56 3.46 0.54
CA ASP A 156 -12.64 3.37 2.00
C ASP A 156 -11.60 4.23 2.71
N ARG A 157 -10.41 4.38 2.11
CA ARG A 157 -9.29 5.02 2.79
C ARG A 157 -8.30 5.67 1.84
N ILE A 158 -7.72 6.78 2.27
CA ILE A 158 -6.53 7.38 1.67
C ILE A 158 -5.39 7.30 2.67
N LYS A 159 -4.25 6.73 2.26
CA LYS A 159 -3.00 6.75 3.00
C LYS A 159 -2.07 7.78 2.38
N TRP A 160 -1.76 8.82 3.13
CA TRP A 160 -0.83 9.87 2.75
C TRP A 160 0.56 9.53 3.30
N ASN A 161 1.47 9.16 2.43
CA ASN A 161 2.83 8.81 2.80
C ASN A 161 3.82 9.82 2.22
N ARG A 162 4.85 10.14 2.99
CA ARG A 162 5.99 10.88 2.48
C ARG A 162 6.91 9.92 1.73
N VAL A 163 7.50 10.37 0.62
CA VAL A 163 8.56 9.61 -0.04
C VAL A 163 9.74 9.44 0.90
N VAL A 164 10.26 8.21 0.99
CA VAL A 164 11.43 7.87 1.79
C VAL A 164 12.57 7.54 0.82
N PHE A 165 13.72 8.16 1.06
CA PHE A 165 14.94 7.87 0.32
C PHE A 165 15.87 7.06 1.20
N LEU A 166 16.43 6.01 0.64
CA LEU A 166 17.53 5.29 1.26
C LEU A 166 18.80 6.17 1.23
N GLU A 167 19.64 6.07 2.23
CA GLU A 167 20.87 6.89 2.32
C GLU A 167 21.72 6.83 1.04
N LYS A 168 21.76 5.66 0.42
CA LYS A 168 22.53 5.41 -0.80
C LYS A 168 21.85 5.88 -2.08
N ASN A 169 20.62 6.40 -2.01
CA ASN A 169 19.98 6.95 -3.18
C ASN A 169 20.74 8.20 -3.66
N SER A 170 20.91 8.26 -4.96
CA SER A 170 21.66 9.35 -5.57
C SER A 170 21.09 10.71 -5.14
N PRO A 171 21.93 11.72 -4.88
CA PRO A 171 21.49 13.07 -4.56
C PRO A 171 20.46 13.63 -5.56
N SER A 172 20.57 13.27 -6.84
CA SER A 172 19.65 13.65 -7.90
C SER A 172 18.21 13.14 -7.68
N LEU A 173 18.01 11.97 -7.05
CA LEU A 173 16.67 11.50 -6.71
C LEU A 173 16.08 12.31 -5.57
N ARG A 174 16.88 12.69 -4.59
CA ARG A 174 16.42 13.56 -3.48
C ARG A 174 16.08 14.96 -3.98
N GLU A 175 16.87 15.51 -4.89
CA GLU A 175 16.60 16.78 -5.51
C GLU A 175 15.32 16.74 -6.35
N ARG A 176 15.13 15.68 -7.12
CA ARG A 176 13.98 15.50 -8.01
C ARG A 176 12.67 15.21 -7.28
N PHE A 177 12.69 14.35 -6.26
CA PHE A 177 11.50 13.82 -5.61
C PHE A 177 11.38 14.20 -4.14
N GLY A 178 12.36 14.91 -3.60
CA GLY A 178 12.33 15.38 -2.21
C GLY A 178 11.13 16.29 -1.95
N VAL A 179 10.44 16.07 -0.85
CA VAL A 179 9.37 16.96 -0.39
C VAL A 179 9.98 17.96 0.57
N ASP A 180 9.79 19.25 0.31
CA ASP A 180 10.09 20.30 1.28
C ASP A 180 9.28 20.06 2.56
N ASN A 181 9.93 20.19 3.71
CA ASN A 181 9.27 20.11 5.00
C ASN A 181 8.12 21.11 5.12
N ARG A 182 8.27 22.30 4.55
CA ARG A 182 7.23 23.32 4.53
C ARG A 182 5.97 22.85 3.81
N LEU A 183 6.12 22.22 2.64
CA LEU A 183 4.99 21.66 1.90
C LEU A 183 4.28 20.57 2.70
N PHE A 184 5.04 19.71 3.35
CA PHE A 184 4.50 18.65 4.19
C PHE A 184 3.69 19.21 5.37
N GLU A 185 4.22 20.22 6.05
CA GLU A 185 3.53 20.89 7.15
C GLU A 185 2.26 21.62 6.68
N MET A 186 2.29 22.25 5.52
CA MET A 186 1.11 22.88 4.93
C MET A 186 0.00 21.85 4.65
N LEU A 187 0.32 20.72 4.01
CA LEU A 187 -0.64 19.65 3.78
C LEU A 187 -1.19 19.09 5.10
N ARG A 188 -0.35 18.98 6.12
CA ARG A 188 -0.76 18.55 7.46
C ARG A 188 -1.74 19.53 8.10
N GLN A 189 -1.50 20.84 7.97
CA GLN A 189 -2.41 21.89 8.45
C GLN A 189 -3.74 21.86 7.72
N GLU A 190 -3.75 21.73 6.38
CA GLU A 190 -4.95 21.57 5.57
C GLU A 190 -5.75 20.31 5.97
N MET A 191 -5.06 19.23 6.32
CA MET A 191 -5.68 18.03 6.83
C MET A 191 -6.29 18.22 8.22
N GLN A 192 -5.60 18.94 9.12
CA GLN A 192 -6.08 19.26 10.46
C GLN A 192 -7.26 20.23 10.43
N SER A 193 -7.23 21.23 9.56
CA SER A 193 -8.33 22.18 9.37
C SER A 193 -9.61 21.55 8.80
N GLY A 194 -9.50 20.34 8.25
CA GLY A 194 -10.61 19.65 7.61
C GLY A 194 -10.73 19.89 6.10
N ALA A 195 -9.94 20.80 5.52
CA ALA A 195 -10.01 21.12 4.09
C ALA A 195 -9.66 19.94 3.17
N LEU A 196 -8.83 19.00 3.66
CA LEU A 196 -8.49 17.75 2.99
C LEU A 196 -9.19 16.53 3.62
N ARG A 197 -10.27 16.72 4.37
CA ARG A 197 -11.02 15.62 5.00
C ARG A 197 -12.38 15.44 4.37
N SER A 198 -12.80 14.21 4.32
CA SER A 198 -14.14 13.78 4.02
C SER A 198 -14.69 12.96 5.17
N SER A 199 -15.97 13.07 5.48
CA SER A 199 -16.64 12.19 6.44
C SER A 199 -16.84 10.77 5.89
N LYS A 200 -16.71 10.59 4.58
CA LYS A 200 -16.93 9.31 3.89
C LYS A 200 -15.67 8.46 3.73
N VAL A 201 -14.49 9.07 3.84
CA VAL A 201 -13.20 8.42 3.59
C VAL A 201 -12.37 8.41 4.88
N LYS A 202 -11.79 7.26 5.20
CA LYS A 202 -10.82 7.14 6.30
C LYS A 202 -9.44 7.61 5.85
N TYR A 203 -8.64 8.05 6.79
CA TYR A 203 -7.30 8.55 6.52
C TYR A 203 -6.24 7.78 7.31
N GLY A 204 -5.03 7.73 6.77
CA GLY A 204 -3.87 7.10 7.38
C GLY A 204 -2.58 7.57 6.71
N GLY A 205 -1.47 6.94 7.09
CA GLY A 205 -0.15 7.25 6.54
C GLY A 205 0.63 8.25 7.38
N SER A 206 1.85 8.56 6.94
CA SER A 206 2.82 9.35 7.71
C SER A 206 2.41 10.81 7.94
N LEU A 207 1.44 11.33 7.19
CA LEU A 207 0.90 12.68 7.39
C LEU A 207 0.17 12.84 8.73
N PHE A 208 -0.29 11.73 9.33
CA PHE A 208 -1.08 11.73 10.58
C PHE A 208 -0.25 11.41 11.82
N PHE A 209 0.97 10.89 11.65
CA PHE A 209 1.83 10.59 12.79
C PHE A 209 2.62 11.84 13.18
N GLU A 210 2.73 12.08 14.47
CA GLU A 210 3.63 13.10 15.00
C GLU A 210 5.07 12.74 14.60
N GLN A 211 5.87 13.77 14.35
CA GLN A 211 7.14 13.69 13.62
C GLN A 211 8.15 12.68 14.16
N ASP A 212 8.07 12.25 15.40
CA ASP A 212 9.11 11.44 16.03
C ASP A 212 8.62 10.15 16.70
N ALA A 213 7.34 9.84 16.61
CA ALA A 213 6.82 8.61 17.16
C ALA A 213 7.18 7.43 16.23
N GLY A 214 8.35 6.86 16.42
CA GLY A 214 8.69 5.57 15.85
C GLY A 214 9.60 5.54 14.65
N LEU A 215 10.48 6.52 14.48
CA LEU A 215 11.66 6.29 13.68
C LEU A 215 12.52 5.23 14.40
N CYS A 216 12.58 4.04 13.82
CA CYS A 216 13.43 2.98 14.29
C CYS A 216 14.86 3.50 14.33
N SER A 217 15.44 3.61 15.51
CA SER A 217 16.85 4.01 15.66
C SER A 217 17.73 2.92 15.03
N VAL A 218 18.54 3.31 14.05
CA VAL A 218 19.55 2.43 13.46
C VAL A 218 20.43 1.90 14.59
N GLY A 219 20.40 0.58 14.84
CA GLY A 219 21.27 -0.07 15.81
C GLY A 219 20.67 -0.41 17.19
N GLY A 220 19.47 0.04 17.54
CA GLY A 220 18.79 -0.28 18.81
C GLY A 220 17.68 -1.35 18.68
N LYS A 221 17.37 -2.06 19.78
CA LYS A 221 16.07 -2.74 19.90
C LYS A 221 14.99 -1.66 20.01
N CYS A 222 13.98 -1.76 19.16
CA CYS A 222 12.80 -0.90 19.30
C CYS A 222 11.95 -1.46 20.44
N ASP A 223 11.73 -0.71 21.50
CA ASP A 223 10.91 -1.13 22.66
C ASP A 223 9.43 -1.37 22.27
N ALA A 224 8.99 -0.88 21.12
CA ALA A 224 7.68 -1.12 20.53
C ALA A 224 7.78 -1.07 19.00
N CYS A 225 8.30 -2.12 18.37
CA CYS A 225 8.36 -2.18 16.92
C CYS A 225 6.98 -2.50 16.34
N PRO A 226 6.39 -1.62 15.49
CA PRO A 226 5.09 -1.91 14.88
C PRO A 226 5.13 -3.12 13.93
N PHE A 227 6.32 -3.61 13.60
CA PHE A 227 6.57 -4.72 12.69
C PHE A 227 7.14 -5.95 13.38
N GLU A 228 7.15 -6.02 14.72
CA GLU A 228 7.71 -7.16 15.45
C GLU A 228 7.05 -8.49 15.10
N ASN A 229 5.79 -8.43 14.67
CA ASN A 229 4.99 -9.58 14.26
C ASN A 229 4.99 -9.80 12.73
N GLU A 230 5.87 -9.13 11.99
CA GLU A 230 6.04 -9.33 10.55
C GLU A 230 7.27 -10.17 10.24
N VAL A 231 7.12 -11.11 9.32
CA VAL A 231 8.23 -11.87 8.74
C VAL A 231 8.33 -11.52 7.27
N TRP A 232 9.52 -11.14 6.86
CA TRP A 232 9.85 -10.79 5.48
C TRP A 232 10.62 -11.93 4.85
N VAL A 233 10.04 -12.56 3.84
CA VAL A 233 10.65 -13.67 3.12
C VAL A 233 11.23 -13.16 1.81
N TRP A 234 12.53 -13.28 1.65
CA TRP A 234 13.27 -12.81 0.48
C TRP A 234 13.23 -13.83 -0.66
N PRO A 235 13.58 -13.41 -1.91
CA PRO A 235 13.59 -14.31 -3.06
C PRO A 235 14.54 -15.52 -2.94
N ASP A 236 15.60 -15.41 -2.16
CA ASP A 236 16.54 -16.50 -1.85
C ASP A 236 16.09 -17.40 -0.70
N GLY A 237 15.01 -17.03 -0.01
CA GLY A 237 14.40 -17.78 1.07
C GLY A 237 14.89 -17.42 2.45
N HIS A 238 15.83 -16.49 2.59
CA HIS A 238 16.14 -16.00 3.93
C HIS A 238 15.01 -15.13 4.49
N GLU A 239 14.95 -15.06 5.80
CA GLU A 239 13.88 -14.38 6.54
C GLU A 239 14.47 -13.25 7.38
N ASP A 240 13.71 -12.17 7.45
CA ASP A 240 14.08 -10.99 8.22
C ASP A 240 12.84 -10.49 8.97
N HIS A 241 13.04 -10.04 10.19
CA HIS A 241 12.00 -9.50 11.05
C HIS A 241 12.05 -7.97 11.16
N CYS A 242 12.93 -7.32 10.41
CA CYS A 242 13.09 -5.87 10.45
C CYS A 242 12.80 -5.23 9.09
N PRO A 243 11.77 -4.39 8.98
CA PRO A 243 11.47 -3.70 7.72
C PRO A 243 12.35 -2.49 7.47
N ASN A 244 13.23 -2.10 8.41
CA ASN A 244 14.06 -0.92 8.23
C ASN A 244 15.04 -1.10 7.06
N PRO A 245 14.92 -0.29 5.99
CA PRO A 245 15.77 -0.40 4.82
C PRO A 245 17.27 -0.22 5.12
N GLU A 246 17.60 0.64 6.08
CA GLU A 246 18.99 0.89 6.46
C GLU A 246 19.61 -0.34 7.13
N ARG A 247 18.86 -1.07 7.93
CA ARG A 247 19.28 -2.34 8.50
C ARG A 247 19.40 -3.44 7.45
N ARG A 248 18.47 -3.47 6.50
CA ARG A 248 18.40 -4.50 5.46
C ARG A 248 19.49 -4.34 4.42
N TRP A 249 19.71 -3.11 3.97
CA TRP A 249 20.57 -2.83 2.83
C TRP A 249 21.83 -2.09 3.19
N GLY A 250 21.96 -1.65 4.44
CA GLY A 250 23.16 -1.02 4.97
C GLY A 250 24.41 -1.92 4.95
N ASN A 251 24.21 -3.23 5.08
CA ASN A 251 25.29 -4.23 5.15
C ASN A 251 25.47 -5.02 3.84
N SER A 252 24.69 -4.76 2.80
CA SER A 252 24.62 -5.61 1.59
C SER A 252 25.10 -4.93 0.31
N LEU A 253 25.73 -3.75 0.41
CA LEU A 253 26.26 -3.01 -0.75
C LEU A 253 27.71 -2.58 -0.53
#